data_42d55afd026675125b73c6fe5a55e495
#
_entry.id   42d55afd026675125b73c6fe5a55e495
#
_cell.length_a   1.000
_cell.length_b   1.000
_cell.length_c   1.000
_cell.angle_alpha   90.00
_cell.angle_beta   90.00
_cell.angle_gamma   90.00
#
_symmetry.space_group_name_H-M   'P 1'
#
loop_
_entity.id
_entity.type
_entity.pdbx_description
1 polymer ?
#
loop_
_entity_poly.entity_id
_entity_poly.type
_entity_poly.pdbx_seq_one_letter_code
_entity_poly.pdbx_strand_id
1 'polypeptide(L)'
;RCQESQRQQIAFEGHAPTFPQSSGLENRMRMVALAICCRISNICRLMSNTSPPMDILFPATRQRVLAALLLQPDASFHLRELARLTGTHAGTLARELDKLTGSGLLLRSEQGNQVHYRANRACVLFDDLASMFRKTHGVVPVLRDALVPVADHVSLAWVFGSVAKGTAVDGSDVDLLVLGDLGFADLVRAIHPAQEVLRREINPVLYSMEEFMRRVQNGDAF
;
A
#
# COMPACT_ATOMS: atom_id res chain seq x y z
N ARG A 1 -36.87 24.50 -2.44
CA ARG A 1 -35.52 24.98 -2.04
C ARG A 1 -34.57 23.83 -1.81
N CYS A 2 -34.47 22.93 -2.78
CA CYS A 2 -33.51 21.80 -2.76
C CYS A 2 -33.09 21.43 -4.19
N GLN A 3 -33.01 22.38 -5.10
CA GLN A 3 -32.70 22.14 -6.51
C GLN A 3 -31.63 23.07 -7.12
N GLU A 4 -30.89 23.81 -6.30
CA GLU A 4 -29.90 24.78 -6.80
C GLU A 4 -28.45 24.46 -6.42
N SER A 5 -28.19 23.26 -5.85
CA SER A 5 -26.85 22.83 -5.45
C SER A 5 -26.18 21.85 -6.40
N GLN A 6 -26.75 21.57 -7.57
CA GLN A 6 -26.23 20.59 -8.53
C GLN A 6 -25.65 21.16 -9.84
N ARG A 7 -25.35 22.46 -9.89
CA ARG A 7 -24.75 23.07 -11.07
C ARG A 7 -23.44 23.82 -10.82
N GLN A 8 -22.54 23.21 -10.09
CA GLN A 8 -21.11 23.57 -10.16
C GLN A 8 -20.25 22.31 -10.28
N GLN A 9 -20.53 21.53 -11.30
CA GLN A 9 -19.51 20.69 -11.90
C GLN A 9 -18.58 21.62 -12.68
N ILE A 10 -17.57 22.14 -11.98
CA ILE A 10 -16.47 22.86 -12.61
C ILE A 10 -15.73 21.83 -13.45
N ALA A 11 -15.83 21.97 -14.77
CA ALA A 11 -14.98 21.32 -15.73
C ALA A 11 -13.52 21.68 -15.40
N PHE A 12 -12.81 20.78 -14.73
CA PHE A 12 -11.38 20.86 -14.57
C PHE A 12 -10.75 20.14 -15.77
N GLU A 13 -10.65 20.87 -16.91
CA GLU A 13 -9.68 20.55 -17.95
C GLU A 13 -8.27 20.77 -17.41
N GLY A 14 -7.82 19.88 -16.56
CA GLY A 14 -6.41 19.75 -16.20
C GLY A 14 -5.72 19.03 -17.34
N HIS A 15 -4.86 19.70 -18.06
CA HIS A 15 -3.96 19.12 -19.04
C HIS A 15 -3.25 17.92 -18.42
N ALA A 16 -3.69 16.72 -18.77
CA ALA A 16 -2.88 15.52 -18.60
C ALA A 16 -1.61 15.74 -19.46
N PRO A 17 -0.40 15.45 -18.95
CA PRO A 17 0.79 15.51 -19.77
C PRO A 17 0.59 14.57 -20.97
N THR A 18 0.55 15.14 -22.17
CA THR A 18 0.54 14.41 -23.43
C THR A 18 1.87 13.72 -23.58
N PHE A 19 1.92 12.42 -23.32
CA PHE A 19 3.07 11.60 -23.63
C PHE A 19 3.17 11.46 -25.15
N PRO A 20 4.37 11.62 -25.74
CA PRO A 20 4.56 11.40 -27.17
C PRO A 20 4.26 9.93 -27.47
N GLN A 21 3.33 9.70 -28.40
CA GLN A 21 3.03 8.37 -28.95
C GLN A 21 4.22 7.92 -29.80
N SER A 22 5.09 7.10 -29.27
CA SER A 22 6.07 6.35 -30.03
C SER A 22 5.82 4.86 -29.85
N SER A 23 5.50 4.21 -30.95
CA SER A 23 5.04 2.83 -31.09
C SER A 23 6.02 1.73 -30.70
N GLY A 24 7.08 2.06 -29.99
CA GLY A 24 8.08 1.10 -29.44
C GLY A 24 8.06 0.97 -27.92
N LEU A 25 7.37 1.87 -27.20
CA LEU A 25 7.33 1.91 -25.74
C LEU A 25 6.18 1.08 -25.13
N GLU A 26 5.13 0.80 -25.89
CA GLU A 26 3.96 0.08 -25.37
C GLU A 26 4.23 -1.36 -24.92
N ASN A 27 5.23 -2.02 -25.48
CA ASN A 27 5.55 -3.40 -25.12
C ASN A 27 6.56 -3.52 -23.97
N ARG A 28 7.24 -2.43 -23.59
CA ARG A 28 8.13 -2.36 -22.43
C ARG A 28 7.49 -1.76 -21.18
N MET A 29 6.40 -1.01 -21.31
CA MET A 29 5.65 -0.36 -20.23
C MET A 29 4.41 -1.14 -19.78
N ARG A 30 4.35 -2.45 -19.94
CA ARG A 30 3.46 -3.30 -19.14
C ARG A 30 4.01 -3.46 -17.72
N MET A 31 4.54 -2.39 -17.18
CA MET A 31 4.63 -2.22 -15.73
C MET A 31 3.22 -1.87 -15.27
N VAL A 32 2.62 -2.75 -14.47
CA VAL A 32 1.44 -2.40 -13.67
C VAL A 32 1.93 -1.35 -12.68
N ALA A 33 2.03 -0.10 -13.16
CA ALA A 33 2.34 1.05 -12.36
C ALA A 33 1.09 1.33 -11.52
N LEU A 34 1.11 0.94 -10.25
CA LEU A 34 0.21 1.53 -9.26
C LEU A 34 0.69 2.97 -9.06
N ALA A 35 0.30 3.86 -9.97
CA ALA A 35 0.65 5.26 -9.89
C ALA A 35 -0.03 5.86 -8.64
N ILE A 36 0.78 6.25 -7.68
CA ILE A 36 0.36 7.13 -6.60
C ILE A 36 0.43 8.53 -7.18
N CYS A 37 -0.63 8.95 -7.88
CA CYS A 37 -0.71 10.32 -8.37
C CYS A 37 -0.93 11.26 -7.18
N CYS A 38 0.14 11.87 -6.70
CA CYS A 38 0.08 12.87 -5.64
C CYS A 38 -0.18 14.26 -6.22
N ARG A 39 -1.44 14.60 -6.47
CA ARG A 39 -1.94 15.93 -6.15
C ARG A 39 -2.55 15.84 -4.75
N ILE A 40 -1.68 15.68 -3.75
CA ILE A 40 -2.07 15.41 -2.34
C ILE A 40 -2.75 16.63 -1.70
N SER A 41 -2.51 17.84 -2.17
CA SER A 41 -2.96 19.06 -1.52
C SER A 41 -4.49 19.23 -1.42
N ASN A 42 -5.28 18.63 -2.31
CA ASN A 42 -6.75 18.78 -2.26
C ASN A 42 -7.52 17.57 -1.76
N ILE A 43 -6.95 16.36 -1.84
CA ILE A 43 -7.64 15.15 -1.37
C ILE A 43 -7.43 14.95 0.14
N CYS A 44 -6.26 15.31 0.66
CA CYS A 44 -5.99 15.22 2.10
C CYS A 44 -6.85 16.17 2.94
N ARG A 45 -7.27 17.30 2.37
CA ARG A 45 -8.13 18.29 3.07
C ARG A 45 -9.59 17.88 3.20
N LEU A 46 -10.06 16.96 2.35
CA LEU A 46 -11.45 16.45 2.37
C LEU A 46 -11.63 15.23 3.28
N MET A 47 -10.55 14.59 3.71
CA MET A 47 -10.60 13.38 4.55
C MET A 47 -10.28 13.59 6.03
N SER A 48 -10.07 14.83 6.48
CA SER A 48 -9.60 15.14 7.84
C SER A 48 -10.65 15.01 8.95
N ASN A 49 -11.90 14.61 8.65
CA ASN A 49 -12.96 14.51 9.67
C ASN A 49 -13.84 13.25 9.60
N THR A 50 -13.49 12.26 8.78
CA THR A 50 -14.21 10.97 8.76
C THR A 50 -13.27 9.85 9.17
N SER A 51 -13.66 9.05 10.15
CA SER A 51 -12.96 7.81 10.50
C SER A 51 -12.80 6.95 9.25
N PRO A 52 -11.61 6.35 9.00
CA PRO A 52 -11.42 5.48 7.87
C PRO A 52 -12.51 4.40 7.83
N PRO A 53 -13.07 4.05 6.65
CA PRO A 53 -14.14 3.04 6.56
C PRO A 53 -13.80 1.73 7.24
N MET A 54 -12.52 1.36 7.28
CA MET A 54 -12.03 0.16 7.94
C MET A 54 -12.24 0.19 9.45
N ASP A 55 -12.15 1.36 10.09
CA ASP A 55 -12.34 1.51 11.55
C ASP A 55 -13.80 1.32 11.95
N ILE A 56 -14.72 1.60 11.03
CA ILE A 56 -16.16 1.36 11.22
C ILE A 56 -16.48 -0.12 11.03
N LEU A 57 -15.87 -0.78 10.04
CA LEU A 57 -16.17 -2.16 9.68
C LEU A 57 -15.50 -3.18 10.62
N PHE A 58 -14.29 -2.87 11.11
CA PHE A 58 -13.51 -3.81 11.90
C PHE A 58 -12.89 -3.16 13.12
N PRO A 59 -12.95 -3.80 14.30
CA PRO A 59 -12.15 -3.40 15.46
C PRO A 59 -10.66 -3.38 15.12
N ALA A 60 -9.91 -2.42 15.67
CA ALA A 60 -8.49 -2.20 15.36
C ALA A 60 -7.61 -3.46 15.50
N THR A 61 -7.89 -4.30 16.50
CA THR A 61 -7.18 -5.58 16.68
C THR A 61 -7.42 -6.52 15.49
N ARG A 62 -8.67 -6.64 15.03
CA ARG A 62 -9.03 -7.49 13.90
C ARG A 62 -8.40 -6.99 12.62
N GLN A 63 -8.41 -5.68 12.39
CA GLN A 63 -7.75 -5.09 11.23
C GLN A 63 -6.28 -5.47 11.17
N ARG A 64 -5.53 -5.29 12.27
CA ARG A 64 -4.10 -5.61 12.33
C ARG A 64 -3.83 -7.09 12.09
N VAL A 65 -4.65 -7.97 12.66
CA VAL A 65 -4.54 -9.42 12.47
C VAL A 65 -4.82 -9.81 11.01
N LEU A 66 -5.92 -9.32 10.45
CA LEU A 66 -6.28 -9.62 9.06
C LEU A 66 -5.28 -9.01 8.07
N ALA A 67 -4.77 -7.79 8.34
CA ALA A 67 -3.71 -7.20 7.52
C ALA A 67 -2.46 -8.08 7.51
N ALA A 68 -1.98 -8.52 8.68
CA ALA A 68 -0.80 -9.38 8.77
C ALA A 68 -0.95 -10.69 7.99
N LEU A 69 -2.14 -11.32 8.06
CA LEU A 69 -2.38 -12.65 7.49
C LEU A 69 -2.85 -12.60 6.03
N LEU A 70 -3.71 -11.64 5.66
CA LEU A 70 -4.25 -11.56 4.29
C LEU A 70 -3.26 -10.94 3.29
N LEU A 71 -2.34 -10.08 3.76
CA LEU A 71 -1.30 -9.51 2.90
C LEU A 71 -0.13 -10.47 2.67
N GLN A 72 0.02 -11.47 3.54
CA GLN A 72 1.02 -12.53 3.45
C GLN A 72 0.34 -13.91 3.58
N PRO A 73 -0.48 -14.32 2.60
CA PRO A 73 -1.37 -15.47 2.76
C PRO A 73 -0.65 -16.82 2.81
N ASP A 74 0.59 -16.88 2.32
CA ASP A 74 1.42 -18.10 2.37
C ASP A 74 2.22 -18.22 3.66
N ALA A 75 2.38 -17.09 4.38
CA ALA A 75 3.07 -17.07 5.66
C ALA A 75 2.21 -17.72 6.77
N SER A 76 2.89 -18.40 7.68
CA SER A 76 2.30 -19.04 8.84
C SER A 76 2.95 -18.48 10.11
N PHE A 77 2.13 -17.94 10.99
CA PHE A 77 2.60 -17.22 12.18
C PHE A 77 2.12 -17.92 13.45
N HIS A 78 2.98 -18.01 14.45
CA HIS A 78 2.56 -18.44 15.76
C HIS A 78 2.02 -17.25 16.61
N LEU A 79 1.25 -17.55 17.66
CA LEU A 79 0.55 -16.56 18.49
C LEU A 79 1.45 -15.42 19.00
N ARG A 80 2.66 -15.76 19.50
CA ARG A 80 3.58 -14.75 20.05
C ARG A 80 4.13 -13.80 18.97
N GLU A 81 4.36 -14.32 17.80
CA GLU A 81 4.81 -13.55 16.66
C GLU A 81 3.71 -12.59 16.19
N LEU A 82 2.48 -13.07 16.01
CA LEU A 82 1.34 -12.22 15.70
C LEU A 82 1.09 -11.16 16.78
N ALA A 83 1.28 -11.50 18.06
CA ALA A 83 1.16 -10.54 19.16
C ALA A 83 2.17 -9.40 19.04
N ARG A 84 3.43 -9.74 18.71
CA ARG A 84 4.47 -8.75 18.45
C ARG A 84 4.20 -7.94 17.19
N LEU A 85 3.78 -8.61 16.09
CA LEU A 85 3.45 -7.98 14.82
C LEU A 85 2.33 -6.95 14.94
N THR A 86 1.29 -7.32 15.67
CA THR A 86 0.07 -6.52 15.77
C THR A 86 0.08 -5.55 16.96
N GLY A 87 1.12 -5.59 17.80
CA GLY A 87 1.14 -4.83 19.05
C GLY A 87 -0.04 -5.16 19.98
N THR A 88 -0.55 -6.39 19.91
CA THR A 88 -1.76 -6.80 20.63
C THR A 88 -1.40 -7.77 21.74
N HIS A 89 -2.04 -7.61 22.91
CA HIS A 89 -1.84 -8.52 24.02
C HIS A 89 -2.29 -9.95 23.65
N ALA A 90 -1.48 -10.95 24.00
CA ALA A 90 -1.65 -12.34 23.57
C ALA A 90 -3.06 -12.92 23.90
N GLY A 91 -3.61 -12.60 25.07
CA GLY A 91 -4.93 -13.08 25.47
C GLY A 91 -6.08 -12.49 24.64
N THR A 92 -5.99 -11.22 24.23
CA THR A 92 -6.95 -10.58 23.34
C THR A 92 -6.83 -11.16 21.94
N LEU A 93 -5.58 -11.33 21.49
CA LEU A 93 -5.27 -11.89 20.19
C LEU A 93 -5.79 -13.33 20.05
N ALA A 94 -5.57 -14.19 21.06
CA ALA A 94 -6.03 -15.58 21.03
C ALA A 94 -7.54 -15.66 20.80
N ARG A 95 -8.33 -14.85 21.53
CA ARG A 95 -9.79 -14.82 21.38
C ARG A 95 -10.22 -14.37 19.98
N GLU A 96 -9.48 -13.46 19.37
CA GLU A 96 -9.78 -12.97 18.04
C GLU A 96 -9.42 -14.02 16.97
N LEU A 97 -8.27 -14.69 17.12
CA LEU A 97 -7.84 -15.79 16.24
C LEU A 97 -8.82 -16.97 16.31
N ASP A 98 -9.33 -17.31 17.49
CA ASP A 98 -10.34 -18.36 17.65
C ASP A 98 -11.63 -18.03 16.88
N LYS A 99 -12.09 -16.78 16.95
CA LYS A 99 -13.28 -16.33 16.18
C LYS A 99 -13.03 -16.39 14.67
N LEU A 100 -11.88 -15.93 14.21
CA LEU A 100 -11.53 -15.90 12.79
C LEU A 100 -11.30 -17.33 12.24
N THR A 101 -10.78 -18.23 13.05
CA THR A 101 -10.64 -19.65 12.71
C THR A 101 -12.01 -20.32 12.67
N GLY A 102 -12.86 -20.08 13.67
CA GLY A 102 -14.23 -20.62 13.72
C GLY A 102 -15.11 -20.14 12.56
N SER A 103 -14.83 -18.95 12.00
CA SER A 103 -15.53 -18.46 10.80
C SER A 103 -14.95 -19.00 9.48
N GLY A 104 -13.87 -19.77 9.51
CA GLY A 104 -13.20 -20.30 8.33
C GLY A 104 -12.32 -19.30 7.57
N LEU A 105 -12.10 -18.10 8.09
CA LEU A 105 -11.21 -17.11 7.48
C LEU A 105 -9.74 -17.47 7.67
N LEU A 106 -9.41 -18.12 8.78
CA LEU A 106 -8.06 -18.58 9.09
C LEU A 106 -8.01 -20.09 9.23
N LEU A 107 -6.86 -20.65 8.91
CA LEU A 107 -6.51 -22.04 9.22
C LEU A 107 -5.61 -22.05 10.44
N ARG A 108 -5.89 -22.99 11.35
CA ARG A 108 -5.06 -23.30 12.52
C ARG A 108 -4.36 -24.63 12.27
N SER A 109 -3.07 -24.69 12.47
CA SER A 109 -2.28 -25.93 12.41
C SER A 109 -1.38 -26.04 13.64
N GLU A 110 -1.12 -27.27 14.06
CA GLU A 110 -0.18 -27.55 15.16
C GLU A 110 1.12 -28.09 14.58
N GLN A 111 2.23 -27.44 14.95
CA GLN A 111 3.58 -27.85 14.57
C GLN A 111 4.40 -28.04 15.86
N GLY A 112 4.59 -29.28 16.26
CA GLY A 112 5.19 -29.58 17.56
C GLY A 112 4.34 -29.02 18.71
N ASN A 113 4.95 -28.20 19.55
CA ASN A 113 4.28 -27.54 20.70
C ASN A 113 3.74 -26.14 20.38
N GLN A 114 3.70 -25.75 19.10
CA GLN A 114 3.28 -24.41 18.66
C GLN A 114 2.05 -24.47 17.78
N VAL A 115 1.13 -23.55 18.04
CA VAL A 115 -0.05 -23.33 17.20
C VAL A 115 0.25 -22.22 16.21
N HIS A 116 0.08 -22.53 14.92
CA HIS A 116 0.29 -21.64 13.81
C HIS A 116 -1.03 -21.27 13.15
N TYR A 117 -1.11 -20.03 12.68
CA TYR A 117 -2.27 -19.47 11.99
C TYR A 117 -1.84 -18.94 10.61
N ARG A 118 -2.66 -19.19 9.61
CA ARG A 118 -2.49 -18.65 8.26
C ARG A 118 -3.84 -18.29 7.64
N ALA A 119 -3.83 -17.47 6.60
CA ALA A 119 -5.04 -17.17 5.85
C ALA A 119 -5.58 -18.43 5.15
N ASN A 120 -6.92 -18.57 5.13
CA ASN A 120 -7.57 -19.63 4.39
C ASN A 120 -7.93 -19.16 2.98
N ARG A 121 -7.11 -19.51 2.00
CA ARG A 121 -7.36 -19.16 0.60
C ARG A 121 -8.61 -19.81 0.01
N ALA A 122 -9.10 -20.92 0.60
CA ALA A 122 -10.32 -21.57 0.16
C ALA A 122 -11.60 -20.91 0.72
N CYS A 123 -11.46 -19.92 1.61
CA CYS A 123 -12.59 -19.14 2.09
C CYS A 123 -13.18 -18.31 0.95
N VAL A 124 -14.51 -18.37 0.78
CA VAL A 124 -15.25 -17.62 -0.26
C VAL A 124 -14.97 -16.12 -0.21
N LEU A 125 -14.72 -15.56 0.98
CA LEU A 125 -14.45 -14.12 1.17
C LEU A 125 -12.96 -13.77 1.08
N PHE A 126 -12.06 -14.73 0.84
CA PHE A 126 -10.64 -14.47 0.89
C PHE A 126 -10.19 -13.39 -0.08
N ASP A 127 -10.56 -13.51 -1.35
CA ASP A 127 -10.10 -12.59 -2.41
C ASP A 127 -10.64 -11.17 -2.20
N ASP A 128 -11.90 -11.04 -1.78
CA ASP A 128 -12.53 -9.74 -1.51
C ASP A 128 -11.88 -9.05 -0.32
N LEU A 129 -11.70 -9.77 0.79
CA LEU A 129 -11.03 -9.25 1.97
C LEU A 129 -9.57 -8.91 1.68
N ALA A 130 -8.82 -9.80 1.04
CA ALA A 130 -7.43 -9.54 0.66
C ALA A 130 -7.31 -8.32 -0.24
N SER A 131 -8.23 -8.14 -1.20
CA SER A 131 -8.29 -6.94 -2.05
C SER A 131 -8.55 -5.67 -1.23
N MET A 132 -9.51 -5.73 -0.30
CA MET A 132 -9.84 -4.61 0.58
C MET A 132 -8.65 -4.23 1.47
N PHE A 133 -7.98 -5.22 2.06
CA PHE A 133 -6.80 -4.99 2.89
C PHE A 133 -5.59 -4.51 2.07
N ARG A 134 -5.36 -4.99 0.86
CA ARG A 134 -4.34 -4.45 -0.05
C ARG A 134 -4.57 -2.97 -0.36
N LYS A 135 -5.81 -2.54 -0.54
CA LYS A 135 -6.16 -1.14 -0.82
C LYS A 135 -6.01 -0.21 0.38
N THR A 136 -6.12 -0.73 1.60
CA THR A 136 -6.15 0.08 2.83
C THR A 136 -4.91 -0.05 3.70
N HIS A 137 -4.26 -1.21 3.71
CA HIS A 137 -3.10 -1.54 4.54
C HIS A 137 -1.90 -2.06 3.73
N GLY A 138 -1.99 -2.03 2.40
CA GLY A 138 -0.91 -2.47 1.53
C GLY A 138 0.24 -1.45 1.44
N VAL A 139 1.24 -1.77 0.64
CA VAL A 139 2.44 -0.94 0.44
C VAL A 139 2.08 0.49 0.01
N VAL A 140 1.15 0.63 -0.93
CA VAL A 140 0.80 1.94 -1.52
C VAL A 140 0.21 2.93 -0.51
N PRO A 141 -0.82 2.57 0.29
CA PRO A 141 -1.33 3.46 1.33
C PRO A 141 -0.26 3.87 2.35
N VAL A 142 0.55 2.93 2.82
CA VAL A 142 1.61 3.21 3.80
C VAL A 142 2.65 4.17 3.25
N LEU A 143 3.09 3.98 1.99
CA LEU A 143 4.01 4.90 1.34
C LEU A 143 3.40 6.28 1.08
N ARG A 144 2.15 6.33 0.67
CA ARG A 144 1.44 7.60 0.49
C ARG A 144 1.43 8.40 1.78
N ASP A 145 1.07 7.77 2.90
CA ASP A 145 0.99 8.44 4.19
C ASP A 145 2.38 8.87 4.69
N ALA A 146 3.43 8.08 4.41
CA ALA A 146 4.81 8.44 4.71
C ALA A 146 5.33 9.63 3.89
N LEU A 147 4.84 9.81 2.65
CA LEU A 147 5.24 10.91 1.79
C LEU A 147 4.48 12.23 2.06
N VAL A 148 3.43 12.21 2.90
CA VAL A 148 2.66 13.43 3.26
C VAL A 148 3.55 14.59 3.72
N PRO A 149 4.57 14.41 4.59
CA PRO A 149 5.40 15.52 5.06
C PRO A 149 6.22 16.23 3.97
N VAL A 150 6.47 15.55 2.85
CA VAL A 150 7.25 16.06 1.71
C VAL A 150 6.41 16.21 0.43
N ALA A 151 5.09 16.12 0.55
CA ALA A 151 4.16 16.07 -0.58
C ALA A 151 4.26 17.28 -1.52
N ASP A 152 4.53 18.47 -1.00
CA ASP A 152 4.67 19.70 -1.80
C ASP A 152 5.86 19.67 -2.75
N HIS A 153 6.87 18.82 -2.46
CA HIS A 153 8.08 18.64 -3.25
C HIS A 153 8.03 17.38 -4.13
N VAL A 154 6.98 16.55 -4.00
CA VAL A 154 6.80 15.31 -4.77
C VAL A 154 5.80 15.54 -5.90
N SER A 155 6.25 15.44 -7.12
CA SER A 155 5.39 15.53 -8.31
C SER A 155 4.68 14.21 -8.61
N LEU A 156 5.40 13.10 -8.43
CA LEU A 156 4.90 11.76 -8.70
C LEU A 156 5.69 10.73 -7.89
N ALA A 157 5.01 9.69 -7.43
CA ALA A 157 5.64 8.53 -6.82
C ALA A 157 4.95 7.25 -7.27
N TRP A 158 5.71 6.18 -7.51
CA TRP A 158 5.14 4.87 -7.79
C TRP A 158 6.03 3.72 -7.33
N VAL A 159 5.39 2.60 -7.02
CA VAL A 159 6.04 1.33 -6.70
C VAL A 159 6.29 0.56 -7.98
N PHE A 160 7.47 -0.01 -8.13
CA PHE A 160 7.84 -0.84 -9.27
C PHE A 160 8.45 -2.18 -8.82
N GLY A 161 9.09 -2.93 -9.71
CA GLY A 161 9.75 -4.19 -9.36
C GLY A 161 8.81 -5.34 -9.02
N SER A 162 9.24 -6.23 -8.13
CA SER A 162 8.53 -7.47 -7.79
C SER A 162 7.19 -7.23 -7.09
N VAL A 163 7.14 -6.22 -6.22
CA VAL A 163 5.91 -5.83 -5.48
C VAL A 163 4.82 -5.37 -6.44
N ALA A 164 5.17 -4.52 -7.42
CA ALA A 164 4.22 -4.03 -8.42
C ALA A 164 3.73 -5.13 -9.35
N LYS A 165 4.61 -6.10 -9.67
CA LYS A 165 4.27 -7.27 -10.52
C LYS A 165 3.45 -8.33 -9.78
N GLY A 166 3.32 -8.25 -8.46
CA GLY A 166 2.66 -9.27 -7.65
C GLY A 166 3.47 -10.57 -7.51
N THR A 167 4.76 -10.55 -7.84
CA THR A 167 5.69 -11.68 -7.74
C THR A 167 6.60 -11.60 -6.51
N ALA A 168 6.38 -10.60 -5.65
CA ALA A 168 7.12 -10.43 -4.41
C ALA A 168 6.90 -11.63 -3.48
N VAL A 169 7.99 -12.13 -2.89
CA VAL A 169 7.99 -13.12 -1.81
C VAL A 169 8.15 -12.41 -0.46
N ASP A 170 8.01 -13.17 0.63
CA ASP A 170 8.27 -12.64 1.97
C ASP A 170 9.69 -12.09 2.06
N GLY A 171 9.80 -10.85 2.58
CA GLY A 171 11.06 -10.14 2.68
C GLY A 171 11.53 -9.44 1.40
N SER A 172 10.80 -9.53 0.28
CA SER A 172 11.14 -8.74 -0.91
C SER A 172 11.10 -7.24 -0.61
N ASP A 173 12.12 -6.54 -1.08
CA ASP A 173 12.22 -5.10 -0.97
C ASP A 173 11.11 -4.39 -1.76
N VAL A 174 10.84 -3.16 -1.38
CA VAL A 174 9.89 -2.29 -2.08
C VAL A 174 10.67 -1.28 -2.90
N ASP A 175 10.63 -1.42 -4.21
CA ASP A 175 11.24 -0.46 -5.12
C ASP A 175 10.29 0.74 -5.31
N LEU A 176 10.74 1.93 -4.89
CA LEU A 176 9.98 3.16 -4.93
C LEU A 176 10.67 4.18 -5.82
N LEU A 177 10.01 4.63 -6.87
CA LEU A 177 10.47 5.75 -7.68
C LEU A 177 9.70 7.02 -7.29
N VAL A 178 10.45 8.09 -7.04
CA VAL A 178 9.91 9.41 -6.72
C VAL A 178 10.45 10.42 -7.70
N LEU A 179 9.56 11.23 -8.26
CA LEU A 179 9.90 12.41 -9.05
C LEU A 179 9.55 13.65 -8.23
N GLY A 180 10.52 14.55 -8.08
CA GLY A 180 10.27 15.75 -7.30
C GLY A 180 11.53 16.60 -7.14
N ASP A 181 11.33 17.72 -6.45
CA ASP A 181 12.38 18.66 -6.08
C ASP A 181 12.57 18.62 -4.56
N LEU A 182 13.24 17.56 -4.12
CA LEU A 182 13.57 17.34 -2.69
C LEU A 182 14.94 16.69 -2.55
N GLY A 183 15.55 16.87 -1.39
CA GLY A 183 16.79 16.19 -1.05
C GLY A 183 16.60 14.68 -0.84
N PHE A 184 17.55 13.85 -1.28
CA PHE A 184 17.50 12.41 -1.07
C PHE A 184 17.41 12.05 0.44
N ALA A 185 18.12 12.80 1.30
CA ALA A 185 18.08 12.63 2.74
C ALA A 185 16.69 12.90 3.34
N ASP A 186 15.95 13.87 2.77
CA ASP A 186 14.59 14.18 3.24
C ASP A 186 13.61 13.11 2.80
N LEU A 187 13.76 12.58 1.58
CA LEU A 187 13.00 11.42 1.12
C LEU A 187 13.22 10.20 2.02
N VAL A 188 14.48 9.84 2.28
CA VAL A 188 14.82 8.70 3.15
C VAL A 188 14.23 8.88 4.55
N ARG A 189 14.33 10.09 5.11
CA ARG A 189 13.74 10.40 6.43
C ARG A 189 12.23 10.24 6.43
N ALA A 190 11.55 10.67 5.35
CA ALA A 190 10.10 10.56 5.24
C ALA A 190 9.63 9.10 5.14
N ILE A 191 10.33 8.25 4.37
CA ILE A 191 9.92 6.85 4.17
C ILE A 191 10.39 5.89 5.28
N HIS A 192 11.32 6.29 6.12
CA HIS A 192 11.86 5.42 7.19
C HIS A 192 10.77 4.81 8.08
N PRO A 193 9.75 5.56 8.57
CA PRO A 193 8.68 4.97 9.36
C PRO A 193 7.87 3.92 8.60
N ALA A 194 7.75 4.05 7.27
CA ALA A 194 7.04 3.10 6.44
C ALA A 194 7.76 1.74 6.37
N GLN A 195 9.09 1.69 6.44
CA GLN A 195 9.86 0.44 6.49
C GLN A 195 9.52 -0.37 7.74
N GLU A 196 9.36 0.31 8.89
CA GLU A 196 8.98 -0.34 10.15
C GLU A 196 7.56 -0.92 10.07
N VAL A 197 6.61 -0.17 9.48
CA VAL A 197 5.22 -0.61 9.31
C VAL A 197 5.12 -1.79 8.33
N LEU A 198 5.80 -1.68 7.19
CA LEU A 198 5.79 -2.70 6.14
C LEU A 198 6.67 -3.90 6.49
N ARG A 199 7.65 -3.74 7.39
CA ARG A 199 8.71 -4.70 7.69
C ARG A 199 9.46 -5.18 6.45
N ARG A 200 9.67 -4.25 5.54
CA ARG A 200 10.38 -4.42 4.29
C ARG A 200 11.30 -3.24 4.07
N GLU A 201 12.42 -3.51 3.49
CA GLU A 201 13.32 -2.47 3.02
C GLU A 201 12.67 -1.71 1.86
N ILE A 202 12.83 -0.39 1.84
CA ILE A 202 12.34 0.43 0.73
C ILE A 202 13.57 0.99 0.03
N ASN A 203 13.69 0.69 -1.26
CA ASN A 203 14.75 1.16 -2.13
C ASN A 203 14.25 2.40 -2.90
N PRO A 204 14.50 3.62 -2.40
CA PRO A 204 14.06 4.83 -3.08
C PRO A 204 15.00 5.19 -4.23
N VAL A 205 14.41 5.52 -5.37
CA VAL A 205 15.07 6.17 -6.50
C VAL A 205 14.43 7.54 -6.66
N LEU A 206 15.26 8.59 -6.64
CA LEU A 206 14.81 9.97 -6.76
C LEU A 206 15.38 10.59 -8.03
N TYR A 207 14.50 11.17 -8.85
CA TYR A 207 14.89 11.99 -9.99
C TYR A 207 14.12 13.31 -9.98
N SER A 208 14.75 14.35 -10.52
CA SER A 208 13.99 15.51 -10.98
C SER A 208 13.15 15.15 -12.21
N MET A 209 12.10 15.93 -12.48
CA MET A 209 11.29 15.71 -13.68
C MET A 209 12.12 15.83 -14.96
N GLU A 210 13.09 16.76 -14.98
CA GLU A 210 13.98 16.97 -16.12
C GLU A 210 14.92 15.76 -16.34
N GLU A 211 15.54 15.27 -15.28
CA GLU A 211 16.42 14.10 -15.35
C GLU A 211 15.64 12.84 -15.80
N PHE A 212 14.45 12.63 -15.27
CA PHE A 212 13.59 11.51 -15.67
C PHE A 212 13.25 11.57 -17.16
N MET A 213 12.81 12.74 -17.65
CA MET A 213 12.48 12.90 -19.07
C MET A 213 13.69 12.68 -19.97
N ARG A 214 14.87 13.13 -19.58
CA ARG A 214 16.12 12.89 -20.32
C ARG A 214 16.45 11.39 -20.38
N ARG A 215 16.31 10.64 -19.28
CA ARG A 215 16.54 9.19 -19.26
C ARG A 215 15.55 8.43 -20.13
N VAL A 216 14.27 8.81 -20.09
CA VAL A 216 13.24 8.20 -20.95
C VAL A 216 13.58 8.44 -22.45
N GLN A 217 14.02 9.65 -22.82
CA GLN A 217 14.39 9.97 -24.21
C GLN A 217 15.63 9.18 -24.66
N ASN A 218 16.59 8.95 -23.78
CA ASN A 218 17.80 8.15 -24.06
C ASN A 218 17.54 6.65 -24.09
N GLY A 219 16.37 6.18 -23.63
CA GLY A 219 16.06 4.76 -23.54
C GLY A 219 16.77 4.03 -22.40
N ASP A 220 17.23 4.77 -21.38
CA ASP A 220 17.88 4.20 -20.22
C ASP A 220 16.90 3.29 -19.45
N ALA A 221 17.41 2.14 -19.01
CA ALA A 221 16.64 1.24 -18.14
C ALA A 221 16.60 1.80 -16.71
N PHE A 222 15.46 1.57 -16.03
CA PHE A 222 15.25 1.91 -14.61
C PHE A 222 15.33 0.67 -13.75
#